data_ce80a1e662254544ea46d62c3832d470
#
_entry.id   ce80a1e662254544ea46d62c3832d470
#
_cell.length_a   1.000
_cell.length_b   1.000
_cell.length_c   1.000
_cell.angle_alpha   90.00
_cell.angle_beta   90.00
_cell.angle_gamma   90.00
#
_symmetry.space_group_name_H-M   'P 1'
#
loop_
_entity.id
_entity.type
_entity.pdbx_description
1 polymer ?
#
loop_
_entity_poly.entity_id
_entity_poly.type
_entity_poly.pdbx_seq_one_letter_code
_entity_poly.pdbx_strand_id
1 'polypeptide(L)'
;VYGEKFLDPSLPTVLVYGHYDVQPAEPLDLWESPPFEPEVRDGKIYARGADDDKGQLFMHVKAFEYMVRSDTLTCNVKFMIEGEEEIGSPSLKQFCKENKDLLKSDIILISDTTMIAQDIPSITVGLRGLSYLEVELTGPNRDLHSGLYGGAVGNPANLLAKMIASLTDENNHITIPGFYDDVLEVGEEERAEMAKAPFSLDEYKKALDINEVVGEAGFSTNERTGIRPSLDVNGIWSGYTGEGAKTVLPSKAHAKVSMRLVPNQDSKKIDELFIKHMENIAPEGTRVKVKSLHGGQGYVTPIDFPAYRAASRAIEESFGKLPIPVRS
;
A
#
# COMPACT_ATOMS: atom_id res chain seq x y z
N VAL A 1 -2.63 0.68 22.48
CA VAL A 1 -2.65 1.67 23.57
C VAL A 1 -3.79 2.66 23.31
N TYR A 2 -4.55 3.01 24.36
CA TYR A 2 -5.62 4.00 24.28
C TYR A 2 -5.42 5.08 25.33
N GLY A 3 -5.71 6.34 24.97
CA GLY A 3 -5.74 7.48 25.89
C GLY A 3 -6.71 8.54 25.42
N GLU A 4 -7.29 9.32 26.34
CA GLU A 4 -8.20 10.39 25.98
C GLU A 4 -8.08 11.60 26.89
N LYS A 5 -8.41 12.76 26.34
CA LYS A 5 -8.70 13.99 27.06
C LYS A 5 -10.07 14.50 26.60
N PHE A 6 -11.05 14.36 27.47
CA PHE A 6 -12.41 14.81 27.24
C PHE A 6 -12.62 16.17 27.93
N LEU A 7 -13.06 17.16 27.18
CA LEU A 7 -13.34 18.51 27.69
C LEU A 7 -14.84 18.73 27.87
N ASP A 8 -15.62 18.57 26.81
CA ASP A 8 -17.06 18.83 26.81
C ASP A 8 -17.76 18.02 25.68
N PRO A 9 -18.97 17.45 25.94
CA PRO A 9 -19.69 16.66 24.96
C PRO A 9 -20.19 17.45 23.73
N SER A 10 -20.24 18.77 23.81
CA SER A 10 -20.65 19.63 22.68
C SER A 10 -19.51 19.91 21.70
N LEU A 11 -18.27 19.63 22.09
CA LEU A 11 -17.09 19.83 21.25
C LEU A 11 -16.85 18.63 20.34
N PRO A 12 -16.28 18.85 19.14
CA PRO A 12 -15.90 17.76 18.26
C PRO A 12 -14.84 16.87 18.91
N THR A 13 -14.88 15.59 18.57
CA THR A 13 -13.92 14.58 19.03
C THR A 13 -13.01 14.16 17.89
N VAL A 14 -11.72 14.32 18.07
CA VAL A 14 -10.68 13.86 17.14
C VAL A 14 -10.03 12.60 17.68
N LEU A 15 -10.04 11.51 16.91
CA LEU A 15 -9.31 10.29 17.18
C LEU A 15 -8.02 10.31 16.36
N VAL A 16 -6.88 10.37 17.05
CA VAL A 16 -5.55 10.24 16.44
C VAL A 16 -5.19 8.76 16.43
N TYR A 17 -4.89 8.24 15.25
CA TYR A 17 -4.38 6.90 15.06
C TYR A 17 -2.93 6.93 14.60
N GLY A 18 -2.15 5.96 15.02
CA GLY A 18 -0.80 5.69 14.58
C GLY A 18 -0.30 4.35 15.10
N HIS A 19 0.88 3.92 14.65
CA HIS A 19 1.49 2.67 15.08
C HIS A 19 2.93 2.85 15.58
N TYR A 20 3.43 1.90 16.35
CA TYR A 20 4.79 1.95 16.89
C TYR A 20 5.64 0.73 16.53
N ASP A 21 5.06 -0.30 15.96
CA ASP A 21 5.82 -1.39 15.35
C ASP A 21 6.51 -0.93 14.07
N VAL A 22 7.41 -1.73 13.57
CA VAL A 22 8.25 -1.36 12.43
C VAL A 22 8.57 -2.58 11.58
N GLN A 23 8.82 -2.36 10.29
CA GLN A 23 9.32 -3.40 9.39
C GLN A 23 10.68 -3.96 9.85
N PRO A 24 11.00 -5.22 9.52
CA PRO A 24 12.34 -5.75 9.68
C PRO A 24 13.41 -4.83 9.05
N ALA A 25 14.55 -4.73 9.69
CA ALA A 25 15.63 -3.84 9.23
C ALA A 25 16.56 -4.46 8.18
N GLU A 26 16.40 -5.73 7.87
CA GLU A 26 17.20 -6.46 6.89
C GLU A 26 17.00 -5.93 5.46
N PRO A 27 18.07 -5.94 4.63
CA PRO A 27 19.42 -6.39 4.92
C PRO A 27 20.24 -5.34 5.68
N LEU A 28 20.89 -5.76 6.79
CA LEU A 28 21.60 -4.86 7.72
C LEU A 28 22.84 -4.19 7.11
N ASP A 29 23.45 -4.82 6.14
CA ASP A 29 24.66 -4.35 5.45
C ASP A 29 24.41 -3.16 4.51
N LEU A 30 23.17 -2.83 4.22
CA LEU A 30 22.80 -1.63 3.45
C LEU A 30 22.62 -0.36 4.31
N TRP A 31 22.63 -0.50 5.64
CA TRP A 31 22.50 0.64 6.53
C TRP A 31 23.86 1.33 6.75
N GLU A 32 23.88 2.67 6.64
CA GLU A 32 25.06 3.48 6.95
C GLU A 32 25.29 3.64 8.47
N SER A 33 24.24 3.49 9.27
CA SER A 33 24.27 3.49 10.73
C SER A 33 23.36 2.37 11.26
N PRO A 34 23.56 1.85 12.48
CA PRO A 34 22.68 0.82 13.03
C PRO A 34 21.22 1.24 12.99
N PRO A 35 20.31 0.42 12.45
CA PRO A 35 18.91 0.83 12.16
C PRO A 35 18.10 1.25 13.39
N PHE A 36 18.48 0.80 14.58
CA PHE A 36 17.79 1.12 15.85
C PHE A 36 18.59 2.07 16.76
N GLU A 37 19.67 2.67 16.23
CA GLU A 37 20.43 3.72 16.88
C GLU A 37 20.27 5.02 16.08
N PRO A 38 19.31 5.92 16.47
CA PRO A 38 18.99 7.11 15.68
C PRO A 38 20.21 8.03 15.51
N GLU A 39 20.49 8.39 14.26
CA GLU A 39 21.55 9.32 13.91
C GLU A 39 20.99 10.55 13.18
N VAL A 40 21.48 11.73 13.54
CA VAL A 40 21.14 12.97 12.85
C VAL A 40 22.27 13.31 11.86
N ARG A 41 21.94 13.31 10.57
CA ARG A 41 22.83 13.70 9.47
C ARG A 41 22.15 14.76 8.60
N ASP A 42 22.83 15.85 8.34
CA ASP A 42 22.33 16.95 7.51
C ASP A 42 20.91 17.44 7.86
N GLY A 43 20.62 17.49 9.18
CA GLY A 43 19.32 17.93 9.69
C GLY A 43 18.19 16.91 9.54
N LYS A 44 18.48 15.67 9.19
CA LYS A 44 17.53 14.55 9.09
C LYS A 44 17.86 13.46 10.09
N ILE A 45 16.83 12.80 10.62
CA ILE A 45 16.95 11.65 11.53
C ILE A 45 16.87 10.36 10.69
N TYR A 46 17.87 9.50 10.85
CA TYR A 46 17.95 8.20 10.19
C TYR A 46 17.83 7.09 11.23
N ALA A 47 16.75 6.33 11.18
CA ALA A 47 16.54 5.11 11.94
C ALA A 47 15.30 4.36 11.40
N ARG A 48 15.21 3.06 11.65
CA ARG A 48 13.99 2.30 11.37
C ARG A 48 12.85 2.81 12.24
N GLY A 49 11.69 3.15 11.62
CA GLY A 49 10.51 3.70 12.30
C GLY A 49 10.59 5.20 12.60
N ALA A 50 11.62 5.92 12.11
CA ALA A 50 11.70 7.37 12.29
C ALA A 50 10.66 8.13 11.46
N ASP A 51 10.34 7.61 10.27
CA ASP A 51 9.39 8.19 9.31
C ASP A 51 8.19 7.26 9.01
N ASP A 52 8.06 6.16 9.74
CA ASP A 52 7.04 5.17 9.61
C ASP A 52 6.92 4.37 10.92
N ASP A 53 6.01 4.71 11.81
CA ASP A 53 5.14 5.90 11.90
C ASP A 53 5.44 6.70 13.20
N LYS A 54 6.52 6.31 13.95
CA LYS A 54 6.82 6.92 15.26
C LYS A 54 7.09 8.41 15.20
N GLY A 55 7.66 8.92 14.12
CA GLY A 55 7.90 10.35 13.93
C GLY A 55 6.60 11.13 13.83
N GLN A 56 5.71 10.69 12.96
CA GLN A 56 4.42 11.31 12.72
C GLN A 56 3.51 11.19 13.95
N LEU A 57 3.44 10.00 14.56
CA LEU A 57 2.70 9.81 15.81
C LEU A 57 3.21 10.71 16.93
N PHE A 58 4.53 10.82 17.10
CA PHE A 58 5.13 11.67 18.13
C PHE A 58 4.84 13.15 17.90
N MET A 59 4.77 13.60 16.65
CA MET A 59 4.35 14.97 16.30
C MET A 59 2.97 15.29 16.87
N HIS A 60 2.00 14.39 16.73
CA HIS A 60 0.64 14.57 17.30
C HIS A 60 0.65 14.56 18.83
N VAL A 61 1.42 13.67 19.45
CA VAL A 61 1.57 13.64 20.91
C VAL A 61 2.15 14.95 21.42
N LYS A 62 3.17 15.52 20.76
CA LYS A 62 3.78 16.79 21.14
C LYS A 62 2.85 17.98 20.90
N ALA A 63 2.13 18.02 19.80
CA ALA A 63 1.11 19.03 19.55
C ALA A 63 0.02 19.03 20.63
N PHE A 64 -0.48 17.84 20.98
CA PHE A 64 -1.44 17.67 22.06
C PHE A 64 -0.88 18.12 23.41
N GLU A 65 0.36 17.73 23.76
CA GLU A 65 1.02 18.18 25.00
C GLU A 65 1.09 19.72 25.09
N TYR A 66 1.47 20.39 23.99
CA TYR A 66 1.53 21.85 23.95
C TYR A 66 0.16 22.50 24.11
N MET A 67 -0.85 22.00 23.42
CA MET A 67 -2.22 22.52 23.53
C MET A 67 -2.78 22.38 24.96
N VAL A 68 -2.52 21.26 25.62
CA VAL A 68 -2.94 21.05 27.01
C VAL A 68 -2.19 21.98 27.97
N ARG A 69 -0.87 22.15 27.82
CA ARG A 69 -0.06 23.00 28.68
C ARG A 69 -0.35 24.48 28.51
N SER A 70 -0.72 24.90 27.31
CA SER A 70 -1.05 26.31 27.00
C SER A 70 -2.52 26.65 27.18
N ASP A 71 -3.35 25.69 27.60
CA ASP A 71 -4.81 25.83 27.72
C ASP A 71 -5.49 26.29 26.40
N THR A 72 -4.99 25.79 25.28
CA THR A 72 -5.50 26.14 23.96
C THR A 72 -6.23 24.97 23.26
N LEU A 73 -6.42 23.84 23.93
CA LEU A 73 -7.15 22.71 23.40
C LEU A 73 -8.65 23.04 23.27
N THR A 74 -9.19 22.95 22.06
CA THR A 74 -10.58 23.33 21.73
C THR A 74 -11.46 22.17 21.29
N CYS A 75 -10.97 20.92 21.39
CA CYS A 75 -11.72 19.72 21.03
C CYS A 75 -11.42 18.58 22.00
N ASN A 76 -12.27 17.56 21.99
CA ASN A 76 -11.96 16.31 22.67
C ASN A 76 -10.94 15.53 21.82
N VAL A 77 -9.95 14.92 22.46
CA VAL A 77 -8.90 14.15 21.75
C VAL A 77 -8.83 12.74 22.31
N LYS A 78 -8.77 11.78 21.41
CA LYS A 78 -8.52 10.38 21.68
C LYS A 78 -7.26 9.95 20.92
N PHE A 79 -6.48 9.05 21.50
CA PHE A 79 -5.37 8.37 20.84
C PHE A 79 -5.65 6.88 20.82
N MET A 80 -5.52 6.27 19.67
CA MET A 80 -5.50 4.82 19.47
C MET A 80 -4.20 4.46 18.74
N ILE A 81 -3.32 3.77 19.45
CA ILE A 81 -1.96 3.47 18.97
C ILE A 81 -1.79 1.96 18.99
N GLU A 82 -1.48 1.37 17.85
CA GLU A 82 -1.27 -0.06 17.70
C GLU A 82 0.19 -0.49 17.54
N GLY A 83 0.44 -1.78 17.56
CA GLY A 83 1.76 -2.39 17.42
C GLY A 83 1.71 -3.62 16.51
N GLU A 84 0.76 -3.69 15.57
CA GLU A 84 0.58 -4.79 14.62
C GLU A 84 0.32 -4.28 13.19
N GLU A 85 0.52 -2.97 12.91
CA GLU A 85 0.22 -2.38 11.60
C GLU A 85 1.03 -3.06 10.52
N GLU A 86 2.31 -3.22 10.74
CA GLU A 86 3.30 -3.75 9.81
C GLU A 86 3.15 -5.25 9.48
N ILE A 87 2.24 -5.92 10.19
CA ILE A 87 1.83 -7.30 9.92
C ILE A 87 0.37 -7.41 9.49
N GLY A 88 -0.27 -6.26 9.15
CA GLY A 88 -1.64 -6.18 8.64
C GLY A 88 -2.72 -6.09 9.71
N SER A 89 -2.41 -5.58 10.90
CA SER A 89 -3.35 -5.27 11.99
C SER A 89 -4.33 -6.40 12.33
N PRO A 90 -3.89 -7.63 12.59
CA PRO A 90 -4.80 -8.78 12.75
C PRO A 90 -5.80 -8.60 13.88
N SER A 91 -5.45 -7.88 14.95
CA SER A 91 -6.31 -7.63 16.11
C SER A 91 -7.18 -6.39 15.99
N LEU A 92 -6.83 -5.42 15.13
CA LEU A 92 -7.46 -4.10 15.07
C LEU A 92 -8.96 -4.18 14.73
N LYS A 93 -9.32 -4.98 13.75
CA LYS A 93 -10.72 -5.12 13.32
C LYS A 93 -11.64 -5.61 14.45
N GLN A 94 -11.17 -6.57 15.23
CA GLN A 94 -11.92 -7.09 16.38
C GLN A 94 -12.00 -6.05 17.50
N PHE A 95 -10.87 -5.41 17.81
CA PHE A 95 -10.80 -4.33 18.79
C PHE A 95 -11.78 -3.19 18.47
N CYS A 96 -11.80 -2.71 17.22
CA CYS A 96 -12.72 -1.67 16.80
C CYS A 96 -14.19 -2.09 16.91
N LYS A 97 -14.52 -3.35 16.61
CA LYS A 97 -15.89 -3.87 16.75
C LYS A 97 -16.36 -3.91 18.20
N GLU A 98 -15.49 -4.31 19.11
CA GLU A 98 -15.79 -4.46 20.53
C GLU A 98 -15.80 -3.13 21.28
N ASN A 99 -15.11 -2.12 20.75
CA ASN A 99 -14.91 -0.82 21.41
C ASN A 99 -15.50 0.36 20.62
N LYS A 100 -16.60 0.15 19.88
CA LYS A 100 -17.21 1.19 19.05
C LYS A 100 -17.56 2.48 19.82
N ASP A 101 -18.12 2.34 21.01
CA ASP A 101 -18.50 3.50 21.82
C ASP A 101 -17.26 4.25 22.36
N LEU A 102 -16.22 3.51 22.73
CA LEU A 102 -14.95 4.07 23.16
C LEU A 102 -14.27 4.88 22.02
N LEU A 103 -14.30 4.34 20.81
CA LEU A 103 -13.64 4.91 19.63
C LEU A 103 -14.51 5.92 18.87
N LYS A 104 -15.75 6.13 19.29
CA LYS A 104 -16.64 7.10 18.64
C LYS A 104 -15.97 8.47 18.56
N SER A 105 -15.90 9.01 17.34
CA SER A 105 -15.25 10.29 17.03
C SER A 105 -15.94 10.94 15.83
N ASP A 106 -15.74 12.24 15.66
CA ASP A 106 -16.23 12.99 14.50
C ASP A 106 -15.19 12.99 13.37
N ILE A 107 -13.92 12.89 13.73
CA ILE A 107 -12.77 12.92 12.82
C ILE A 107 -11.76 11.87 13.25
N ILE A 108 -11.22 11.13 12.29
CA ILE A 108 -10.02 10.31 12.49
C ILE A 108 -8.86 11.00 11.78
N LEU A 109 -7.78 11.24 12.53
CA LEU A 109 -6.56 11.87 12.04
C LEU A 109 -5.45 10.81 11.98
N ILE A 110 -4.96 10.54 10.77
CA ILE A 110 -3.91 9.58 10.48
C ILE A 110 -2.82 10.32 9.71
N SER A 111 -1.58 10.21 10.12
CA SER A 111 -0.44 10.85 9.44
C SER A 111 0.64 9.87 8.99
N ASP A 112 0.28 8.61 8.89
CA ASP A 112 1.12 7.56 8.32
C ASP A 112 1.21 7.73 6.78
N THR A 113 1.84 8.83 6.39
CA THR A 113 1.96 9.30 5.01
C THR A 113 3.19 10.18 4.87
N THR A 114 3.60 10.47 3.63
CA THR A 114 4.72 11.35 3.33
C THR A 114 4.25 12.67 2.69
N MET A 115 5.05 13.72 2.83
CA MET A 115 4.90 14.94 2.03
C MET A 115 5.45 14.72 0.61
N ILE A 116 4.93 15.45 -0.39
CA ILE A 116 5.45 15.38 -1.76
C ILE A 116 6.94 15.74 -1.80
N ALA A 117 7.33 16.78 -1.08
CA ALA A 117 8.72 17.20 -0.89
C ALA A 117 8.82 18.07 0.37
N GLN A 118 10.03 18.33 0.83
CA GLN A 118 10.31 19.08 2.07
C GLN A 118 9.56 20.42 2.17
N ASP A 119 9.42 21.14 1.06
CA ASP A 119 8.76 22.44 1.00
C ASP A 119 7.42 22.44 0.27
N ILE A 120 6.85 21.26 0.02
CA ILE A 120 5.59 21.08 -0.71
C ILE A 120 4.64 20.28 0.17
N PRO A 121 3.88 20.97 1.03
CA PRO A 121 2.94 20.30 1.92
C PRO A 121 1.82 19.64 1.13
N SER A 122 1.39 18.48 1.59
CA SER A 122 0.29 17.72 1.01
C SER A 122 -0.65 17.19 2.09
N ILE A 123 -1.87 16.89 1.69
CA ILE A 123 -2.81 16.11 2.49
C ILE A 123 -3.19 14.90 1.67
N THR A 124 -2.93 13.71 2.20
CA THR A 124 -3.39 12.47 1.59
C THR A 124 -4.89 12.34 1.79
N VAL A 125 -5.65 12.50 0.71
CA VAL A 125 -7.11 12.44 0.70
C VAL A 125 -7.64 11.10 0.22
N GLY A 126 -6.78 10.24 -0.31
CA GLY A 126 -7.18 8.91 -0.79
C GLY A 126 -6.08 7.90 -0.62
N LEU A 127 -6.47 6.71 -0.19
CA LEU A 127 -5.61 5.53 -0.10
C LEU A 127 -6.15 4.45 -1.04
N ARG A 128 -5.25 3.83 -1.80
CA ARG A 128 -5.60 2.68 -2.62
C ARG A 128 -5.87 1.47 -1.73
N GLY A 129 -6.83 0.66 -2.15
CA GLY A 129 -7.06 -0.64 -1.55
C GLY A 129 -5.97 -1.65 -1.93
N LEU A 130 -6.09 -2.83 -1.36
CA LEU A 130 -5.17 -3.93 -1.59
C LEU A 130 -5.95 -5.24 -1.71
N SER A 131 -5.52 -6.08 -2.66
CA SER A 131 -5.82 -7.51 -2.73
C SER A 131 -4.50 -8.24 -2.89
N TYR A 132 -4.17 -9.16 -1.96
CA TYR A 132 -2.89 -9.87 -1.96
C TYR A 132 -3.11 -11.37 -1.87
N LEU A 133 -2.63 -12.10 -2.90
CA LEU A 133 -2.91 -13.52 -3.05
C LEU A 133 -1.62 -14.30 -3.33
N GLU A 134 -1.67 -15.58 -2.99
CA GLU A 134 -0.65 -16.56 -3.32
C GLU A 134 -1.21 -17.61 -4.26
N VAL A 135 -0.49 -17.91 -5.33
CA VAL A 135 -0.83 -18.90 -6.36
C VAL A 135 0.12 -20.09 -6.25
N GLU A 136 -0.41 -21.30 -6.19
CA GLU A 136 0.31 -22.55 -6.36
C GLU A 136 -0.21 -23.25 -7.63
N LEU A 137 0.66 -23.50 -8.58
CA LEU A 137 0.40 -24.34 -9.76
C LEU A 137 1.09 -25.69 -9.57
N THR A 138 0.32 -26.78 -9.55
CA THR A 138 0.82 -28.15 -9.41
C THR A 138 0.66 -28.90 -10.74
N GLY A 139 1.73 -29.49 -11.24
CA GLY A 139 1.78 -30.35 -12.40
C GLY A 139 1.90 -31.83 -12.01
N PRO A 140 3.06 -32.50 -12.26
CA PRO A 140 3.27 -33.89 -11.93
C PRO A 140 3.27 -34.11 -10.42
N ASN A 141 3.13 -35.36 -9.97
CA ASN A 141 3.05 -35.75 -8.57
C ASN A 141 4.40 -35.64 -7.80
N ARG A 142 5.50 -35.41 -8.50
CA ARG A 142 6.86 -35.25 -7.97
C ARG A 142 7.73 -34.53 -8.97
N ASP A 143 8.88 -34.05 -8.55
CA ASP A 143 9.92 -33.53 -9.43
C ASP A 143 10.44 -34.63 -10.35
N LEU A 144 10.64 -34.28 -11.62
CA LEU A 144 11.03 -35.19 -12.68
C LEU A 144 12.40 -34.80 -13.28
N HIS A 145 13.07 -35.74 -13.90
CA HIS A 145 14.28 -35.46 -14.66
C HIS A 145 13.93 -34.83 -16.03
N SER A 146 14.39 -33.61 -16.28
CA SER A 146 14.03 -32.89 -17.51
C SER A 146 14.52 -33.56 -18.80
N GLY A 147 15.62 -34.32 -18.78
CA GLY A 147 16.12 -35.07 -19.88
C GLY A 147 15.25 -36.28 -20.27
N LEU A 148 14.39 -36.78 -19.36
CA LEU A 148 13.49 -37.90 -19.63
C LEU A 148 12.05 -37.44 -19.91
N TYR A 149 11.61 -36.35 -19.29
CA TYR A 149 10.22 -35.90 -19.33
C TYR A 149 10.03 -34.52 -19.95
N GLY A 150 11.12 -33.79 -20.23
CA GLY A 150 11.07 -32.49 -20.88
C GLY A 150 10.48 -32.58 -22.30
N GLY A 151 9.52 -31.68 -22.59
CA GLY A 151 8.78 -31.71 -23.85
C GLY A 151 7.57 -32.67 -23.87
N ALA A 152 7.50 -33.64 -22.93
CA ALA A 152 6.37 -34.56 -22.80
C ALA A 152 5.43 -34.22 -21.65
N VAL A 153 5.95 -33.61 -20.57
CA VAL A 153 5.19 -33.21 -19.39
C VAL A 153 5.29 -31.70 -19.22
N GLY A 154 4.16 -31.06 -18.95
CA GLY A 154 4.11 -29.61 -18.66
C GLY A 154 4.99 -29.23 -17.45
N ASN A 155 5.86 -28.23 -17.61
CA ASN A 155 6.70 -27.71 -16.56
C ASN A 155 5.94 -26.60 -15.81
N PRO A 156 5.55 -26.76 -14.54
CA PRO A 156 4.83 -25.73 -13.78
C PRO A 156 5.50 -24.36 -13.74
N ALA A 157 6.84 -24.31 -13.73
CA ALA A 157 7.55 -23.02 -13.77
C ALA A 157 7.28 -22.26 -15.08
N ASN A 158 7.39 -22.94 -16.23
CA ASN A 158 7.12 -22.34 -17.54
C ASN A 158 5.65 -21.97 -17.70
N LEU A 159 4.75 -22.81 -17.20
CA LEU A 159 3.31 -22.61 -17.30
C LEU A 159 2.86 -21.44 -16.43
N LEU A 160 3.31 -21.37 -15.18
CA LEU A 160 2.99 -20.25 -14.30
C LEU A 160 3.53 -18.93 -14.83
N ALA A 161 4.76 -18.92 -15.37
CA ALA A 161 5.31 -17.70 -15.98
C ALA A 161 4.43 -17.18 -17.14
N LYS A 162 3.89 -18.09 -17.97
CA LYS A 162 2.94 -17.72 -19.04
C LYS A 162 1.61 -17.21 -18.50
N MET A 163 1.07 -17.85 -17.47
CA MET A 163 -0.15 -17.41 -16.81
C MET A 163 0.02 -16.00 -16.24
N ILE A 164 1.12 -15.75 -15.55
CA ILE A 164 1.43 -14.42 -15.00
C ILE A 164 1.61 -13.37 -16.09
N ALA A 165 2.37 -13.70 -17.14
CA ALA A 165 2.56 -12.78 -18.26
C ALA A 165 1.26 -12.42 -19.00
N SER A 166 0.22 -13.26 -18.90
CA SER A 166 -1.09 -12.99 -19.51
C SER A 166 -2.01 -12.13 -18.63
N LEU A 167 -1.62 -11.79 -17.40
CA LEU A 167 -2.43 -10.95 -16.49
C LEU A 167 -2.46 -9.47 -16.90
N THR A 168 -1.56 -9.05 -17.79
CA THR A 168 -1.55 -7.73 -18.40
C THR A 168 -1.36 -7.86 -19.92
N ASP A 169 -1.91 -6.91 -20.67
CA ASP A 169 -1.71 -6.78 -22.10
C ASP A 169 -0.48 -5.91 -22.45
N GLU A 170 -0.29 -5.65 -23.73
CA GLU A 170 0.80 -4.81 -24.26
C GLU A 170 0.75 -3.33 -23.80
N ASN A 171 -0.41 -2.87 -23.34
CA ASN A 171 -0.62 -1.53 -22.79
C ASN A 171 -0.53 -1.51 -21.26
N ASN A 172 -0.12 -2.61 -20.64
CA ASN A 172 -0.14 -2.85 -19.19
C ASN A 172 -1.53 -2.71 -18.56
N HIS A 173 -2.59 -2.97 -19.34
CA HIS A 173 -3.95 -3.07 -18.85
C HIS A 173 -4.19 -4.47 -18.27
N ILE A 174 -4.79 -4.56 -17.09
CA ILE A 174 -5.06 -5.85 -16.42
C ILE A 174 -6.14 -6.61 -17.18
N THR A 175 -5.87 -7.84 -17.54
CA THR A 175 -6.72 -8.65 -18.45
C THR A 175 -7.77 -9.49 -17.71
N ILE A 176 -7.85 -9.41 -16.38
CA ILE A 176 -8.81 -10.17 -15.58
C ILE A 176 -10.23 -9.66 -15.92
N PRO A 177 -11.14 -10.50 -16.43
CA PRO A 177 -12.49 -10.07 -16.79
C PRO A 177 -13.25 -9.50 -15.59
N GLY A 178 -13.83 -8.32 -15.78
CA GLY A 178 -14.59 -7.61 -14.73
C GLY A 178 -13.73 -6.81 -13.74
N PHE A 179 -12.40 -6.82 -13.90
CA PHE A 179 -11.49 -6.13 -12.97
C PHE A 179 -11.76 -4.62 -12.91
N TYR A 180 -12.09 -4.00 -14.03
CA TYR A 180 -12.33 -2.56 -14.14
C TYR A 180 -13.79 -2.13 -14.00
N ASP A 181 -14.73 -3.07 -13.80
CA ASP A 181 -16.17 -2.76 -13.80
C ASP A 181 -16.59 -1.69 -12.76
N ASP A 182 -15.89 -1.67 -11.63
CA ASP A 182 -16.15 -0.74 -10.53
C ASP A 182 -15.16 0.44 -10.49
N VAL A 183 -14.22 0.54 -11.42
CA VAL A 183 -13.27 1.63 -11.49
C VAL A 183 -13.98 2.90 -11.96
N LEU A 184 -13.94 3.95 -11.14
CA LEU A 184 -14.51 5.23 -11.50
C LEU A 184 -13.55 5.98 -12.44
N GLU A 185 -14.07 6.43 -13.57
CA GLU A 185 -13.33 7.30 -14.47
C GLU A 185 -13.14 8.67 -13.83
N VAL A 186 -11.89 9.13 -13.79
CA VAL A 186 -11.55 10.46 -13.30
C VAL A 186 -11.63 11.45 -14.46
N GLY A 187 -12.46 12.49 -14.32
CA GLY A 187 -12.69 13.48 -15.36
C GLY A 187 -11.43 14.31 -15.71
N GLU A 188 -11.45 14.90 -16.90
CA GLU A 188 -10.32 15.70 -17.40
C GLU A 188 -9.96 16.89 -16.48
N GLU A 189 -10.96 17.53 -15.86
CA GLU A 189 -10.74 18.63 -14.92
C GLU A 189 -9.96 18.16 -13.67
N GLU A 190 -10.34 17.04 -13.08
CA GLU A 190 -9.64 16.49 -11.92
C GLU A 190 -8.22 16.02 -12.29
N ARG A 191 -8.05 15.39 -13.46
CA ARG A 191 -6.73 15.02 -13.98
C ARG A 191 -5.83 16.25 -14.18
N ALA A 192 -6.38 17.34 -14.68
CA ALA A 192 -5.67 18.61 -14.85
C ALA A 192 -5.26 19.25 -13.51
N GLU A 193 -6.11 19.16 -12.48
CA GLU A 193 -5.74 19.59 -11.12
C GLU A 193 -4.61 18.72 -10.52
N MET A 194 -4.68 17.40 -10.67
CA MET A 194 -3.63 16.48 -10.23
C MET A 194 -2.29 16.76 -10.93
N ALA A 195 -2.33 17.13 -12.21
CA ALA A 195 -1.13 17.44 -12.99
C ALA A 195 -0.40 18.72 -12.53
N LYS A 196 -1.02 19.56 -11.67
CA LYS A 196 -0.37 20.70 -11.04
C LYS A 196 0.60 20.31 -9.93
N ALA A 197 0.51 19.07 -9.41
CA ALA A 197 1.48 18.58 -8.45
C ALA A 197 2.86 18.55 -9.09
N PRO A 198 3.89 19.17 -8.48
CA PRO A 198 5.22 19.20 -9.05
C PRO A 198 5.77 17.76 -9.13
N PHE A 199 6.09 17.35 -10.35
CA PHE A 199 6.68 16.06 -10.63
C PHE A 199 7.68 16.21 -11.78
N SER A 200 8.91 15.79 -11.55
CA SER A 200 9.94 15.70 -12.58
C SER A 200 10.21 14.24 -12.90
N LEU A 201 9.82 13.82 -14.10
CA LEU A 201 10.05 12.44 -14.55
C LEU A 201 11.56 12.14 -14.63
N ASP A 202 12.39 13.11 -15.01
CA ASP A 202 13.84 12.91 -15.12
C ASP A 202 14.48 12.72 -13.73
N GLU A 203 14.06 13.52 -12.73
CA GLU A 203 14.52 13.33 -11.35
C GLU A 203 14.03 12.01 -10.75
N TYR A 204 12.79 11.63 -11.02
CA TYR A 204 12.22 10.35 -10.61
C TYR A 204 13.02 9.18 -11.20
N LYS A 205 13.29 9.18 -12.51
CA LYS A 205 14.10 8.16 -13.17
C LYS A 205 15.53 8.12 -12.61
N LYS A 206 16.14 9.27 -12.38
CA LYS A 206 17.47 9.37 -11.78
C LYS A 206 17.53 8.84 -10.35
N ALA A 207 16.53 9.16 -9.53
CA ALA A 207 16.46 8.70 -8.14
C ALA A 207 16.33 7.18 -8.01
N LEU A 208 15.69 6.55 -9.00
CA LEU A 208 15.46 5.09 -9.05
C LEU A 208 16.51 4.34 -9.90
N ASP A 209 17.46 5.05 -10.52
CA ASP A 209 18.44 4.50 -11.46
C ASP A 209 17.78 3.69 -12.60
N ILE A 210 16.71 4.24 -13.19
CA ILE A 210 15.98 3.63 -14.29
C ILE A 210 15.99 4.53 -15.53
N ASN A 211 15.94 3.92 -16.72
CA ASN A 211 15.92 4.64 -17.98
C ASN A 211 14.50 5.02 -18.41
N GLU A 212 13.52 4.17 -18.11
CA GLU A 212 12.12 4.35 -18.50
C GLU A 212 11.16 3.94 -17.39
N VAL A 213 9.95 4.52 -17.39
CA VAL A 213 8.84 4.12 -16.54
C VAL A 213 7.88 3.23 -17.33
N VAL A 214 7.38 2.19 -16.69
CA VAL A 214 6.43 1.23 -17.27
C VAL A 214 5.13 1.26 -16.46
N GLY A 215 4.00 1.16 -17.13
CA GLY A 215 2.68 1.10 -16.50
C GLY A 215 1.57 1.32 -17.51
N GLU A 216 0.31 1.37 -17.05
CA GLU A 216 -0.86 1.46 -17.92
C GLU A 216 -0.76 2.63 -18.90
N ALA A 217 -0.96 2.36 -20.20
CA ALA A 217 -0.88 3.34 -21.25
C ALA A 217 -1.96 4.43 -21.09
N GLY A 218 -1.65 5.66 -21.52
CA GLY A 218 -2.60 6.79 -21.45
C GLY A 218 -2.66 7.52 -20.10
N PHE A 219 -1.86 7.07 -19.11
CA PHE A 219 -1.78 7.69 -17.78
C PHE A 219 -0.36 8.09 -17.42
N SER A 220 -0.21 9.22 -16.76
CA SER A 220 1.07 9.69 -16.20
C SER A 220 1.48 8.84 -15.00
N THR A 221 2.75 8.96 -14.55
CA THR A 221 3.25 8.23 -13.38
C THR A 221 2.41 8.51 -12.13
N ASN A 222 2.08 9.78 -11.86
CA ASN A 222 1.25 10.15 -10.71
C ASN A 222 -0.17 9.59 -10.80
N GLU A 223 -0.76 9.55 -11.98
CA GLU A 223 -2.08 8.96 -12.18
C GLU A 223 -2.05 7.43 -11.96
N ARG A 224 -1.02 6.74 -12.46
CA ARG A 224 -0.84 5.30 -12.25
C ARG A 224 -0.73 4.93 -10.78
N THR A 225 -0.09 5.77 -9.98
CA THR A 225 0.08 5.52 -8.54
C THR A 225 -1.06 6.05 -7.67
N GLY A 226 -1.91 6.94 -8.19
CA GLY A 226 -2.98 7.59 -7.41
C GLY A 226 -4.40 7.17 -7.78
N ILE A 227 -4.71 7.07 -9.09
CA ILE A 227 -6.09 6.88 -9.58
C ILE A 227 -6.28 5.64 -10.45
N ARG A 228 -5.20 4.89 -10.71
CA ARG A 228 -5.30 3.63 -11.47
C ARG A 228 -4.95 2.43 -10.60
N PRO A 229 -5.64 1.30 -10.79
CA PRO A 229 -5.23 0.06 -10.13
C PRO A 229 -3.93 -0.47 -10.75
N SER A 230 -3.19 -1.25 -9.99
CA SER A 230 -2.01 -1.97 -10.50
C SER A 230 -2.02 -3.44 -10.09
N LEU A 231 -1.24 -4.25 -10.80
CA LEU A 231 -0.99 -5.64 -10.50
C LEU A 231 0.51 -5.88 -10.53
N ASP A 232 1.06 -6.35 -9.41
CA ASP A 232 2.47 -6.59 -9.24
C ASP A 232 2.76 -8.00 -8.72
N VAL A 233 3.80 -8.63 -9.26
CA VAL A 233 4.31 -9.92 -8.79
C VAL A 233 5.37 -9.67 -7.73
N ASN A 234 5.05 -9.94 -6.47
CA ASN A 234 5.93 -9.70 -5.33
C ASN A 234 6.91 -10.86 -5.07
N GLY A 235 6.62 -12.02 -5.66
CA GLY A 235 7.49 -13.18 -5.60
C GLY A 235 7.08 -14.24 -6.60
N ILE A 236 8.06 -14.92 -7.18
CA ILE A 236 7.85 -16.08 -8.06
C ILE A 236 8.97 -17.07 -7.81
N TRP A 237 8.64 -18.34 -7.58
CA TRP A 237 9.66 -19.37 -7.33
C TRP A 237 9.19 -20.76 -7.79
N SER A 238 10.16 -21.55 -8.21
CA SER A 238 9.95 -22.96 -8.61
C SER A 238 11.30 -23.62 -8.89
N GLY A 239 11.31 -24.94 -8.87
CA GLY A 239 12.50 -25.72 -9.27
C GLY A 239 13.66 -25.63 -8.28
N TYR A 240 14.88 -25.76 -8.81
CA TYR A 240 16.09 -25.75 -8.02
C TYR A 240 16.69 -24.33 -7.96
N THR A 241 16.88 -23.83 -6.77
CA THR A 241 17.42 -22.48 -6.49
C THR A 241 18.74 -22.51 -5.72
N GLY A 242 19.30 -23.72 -5.45
CA GLY A 242 20.59 -23.88 -4.78
C GLY A 242 21.77 -23.68 -5.73
N GLU A 243 22.99 -23.76 -5.20
CA GLU A 243 24.21 -23.63 -5.95
C GLU A 243 24.41 -24.80 -6.95
N GLY A 244 24.94 -24.49 -8.13
CA GLY A 244 25.19 -25.45 -9.21
C GLY A 244 23.96 -25.72 -10.07
N ALA A 245 24.04 -26.74 -10.94
CA ALA A 245 23.00 -27.10 -11.89
C ALA A 245 22.27 -28.38 -11.49
N LYS A 246 20.92 -28.38 -11.65
CA LYS A 246 20.07 -29.56 -11.48
C LYS A 246 19.06 -29.61 -12.61
N THR A 247 19.08 -30.68 -13.40
CA THR A 247 18.18 -30.91 -14.53
C THR A 247 16.80 -31.40 -14.05
N VAL A 248 16.07 -30.51 -13.36
CA VAL A 248 14.78 -30.80 -12.76
C VAL A 248 13.63 -30.18 -13.56
N LEU A 249 12.54 -30.92 -13.70
CA LEU A 249 11.22 -30.43 -14.06
C LEU A 249 10.43 -30.43 -12.75
N PRO A 250 10.16 -29.26 -12.16
CA PRO A 250 9.52 -29.18 -10.84
C PRO A 250 8.09 -29.66 -10.87
N SER A 251 7.62 -30.17 -9.74
CA SER A 251 6.21 -30.58 -9.55
C SER A 251 5.28 -29.40 -9.26
N LYS A 252 5.84 -28.30 -8.75
CA LYS A 252 5.08 -27.09 -8.35
C LYS A 252 5.79 -25.81 -8.74
N ALA A 253 4.99 -24.76 -8.94
CA ALA A 253 5.43 -23.38 -9.04
C ALA A 253 4.54 -22.46 -8.23
N HIS A 254 5.09 -21.38 -7.70
CA HIS A 254 4.40 -20.46 -6.81
C HIS A 254 4.61 -19.02 -7.25
N ALA A 255 3.60 -18.18 -6.99
CA ALA A 255 3.71 -16.74 -7.11
C ALA A 255 2.94 -16.04 -6.01
N LYS A 256 3.43 -14.88 -5.60
CA LYS A 256 2.70 -13.91 -4.77
C LYS A 256 2.37 -12.72 -5.65
N VAL A 257 1.12 -12.33 -5.65
CA VAL A 257 0.60 -11.25 -6.50
C VAL A 257 -0.18 -10.28 -5.63
N SER A 258 0.14 -9.00 -5.73
CA SER A 258 -0.64 -7.94 -5.14
C SER A 258 -1.29 -7.07 -6.20
N MET A 259 -2.50 -6.63 -5.94
CA MET A 259 -3.23 -5.67 -6.75
C MET A 259 -3.56 -4.46 -5.89
N ARG A 260 -3.08 -3.29 -6.30
CA ARG A 260 -3.52 -2.03 -5.70
C ARG A 260 -4.85 -1.64 -6.33
N LEU A 261 -5.82 -1.35 -5.50
CA LEU A 261 -7.21 -1.11 -5.90
C LEU A 261 -7.54 0.37 -5.74
N VAL A 262 -8.29 0.92 -6.68
CA VAL A 262 -8.79 2.30 -6.54
C VAL A 262 -10.11 2.31 -5.75
N PRO A 263 -10.51 3.47 -5.21
CA PRO A 263 -11.80 3.59 -4.53
C PRO A 263 -12.94 3.02 -5.38
N ASN A 264 -13.93 2.42 -4.72
CA ASN A 264 -15.06 1.72 -5.30
C ASN A 264 -14.82 0.26 -5.76
N GLN A 265 -13.57 -0.17 -5.95
CA GLN A 265 -13.28 -1.59 -6.12
C GLN A 265 -13.36 -2.33 -4.78
N ASP A 266 -14.17 -3.40 -4.71
CA ASP A 266 -14.25 -4.28 -3.55
C ASP A 266 -13.14 -5.33 -3.58
N SER A 267 -12.28 -5.36 -2.55
CA SER A 267 -11.13 -6.27 -2.52
C SER A 267 -11.53 -7.76 -2.57
N LYS A 268 -12.66 -8.13 -1.98
CA LYS A 268 -13.15 -9.52 -2.02
C LYS A 268 -13.67 -9.89 -3.40
N LYS A 269 -14.39 -8.97 -4.07
CA LYS A 269 -14.80 -9.17 -5.46
C LYS A 269 -13.59 -9.35 -6.37
N ILE A 270 -12.55 -8.54 -6.18
CA ILE A 270 -11.30 -8.67 -6.94
C ILE A 270 -10.59 -10.00 -6.65
N ASP A 271 -10.53 -10.45 -5.39
CA ASP A 271 -10.02 -11.77 -5.03
C ASP A 271 -10.75 -12.89 -5.81
N GLU A 272 -12.10 -12.85 -5.83
CA GLU A 272 -12.93 -13.83 -6.54
C GLU A 272 -12.68 -13.81 -8.06
N LEU A 273 -12.56 -12.61 -8.65
CA LEU A 273 -12.27 -12.46 -10.09
C LEU A 273 -10.89 -13.01 -10.43
N PHE A 274 -9.87 -12.71 -9.60
CA PHE A 274 -8.52 -13.22 -9.79
C PHE A 274 -8.48 -14.76 -9.68
N ILE A 275 -9.08 -15.33 -8.63
CA ILE A 275 -9.14 -16.78 -8.42
C ILE A 275 -9.76 -17.47 -9.63
N LYS A 276 -10.95 -17.00 -10.04
CA LYS A 276 -11.66 -17.54 -11.20
C LYS A 276 -10.87 -17.41 -12.49
N HIS A 277 -10.19 -16.28 -12.69
CA HIS A 277 -9.36 -16.06 -13.86
C HIS A 277 -8.19 -17.04 -13.91
N MET A 278 -7.45 -17.20 -12.79
CA MET A 278 -6.33 -18.14 -12.69
C MET A 278 -6.77 -19.60 -12.92
N GLU A 279 -7.95 -19.98 -12.42
CA GLU A 279 -8.55 -21.30 -12.68
C GLU A 279 -8.87 -21.50 -14.17
N ASN A 280 -9.40 -20.47 -14.83
CA ASN A 280 -9.79 -20.52 -16.24
C ASN A 280 -8.58 -20.61 -17.20
N ILE A 281 -7.49 -19.92 -16.87
CA ILE A 281 -6.26 -19.92 -17.70
C ILE A 281 -5.28 -21.04 -17.36
N ALA A 282 -5.58 -21.83 -16.31
CA ALA A 282 -4.72 -22.97 -15.93
C ALA A 282 -4.68 -24.00 -17.06
N PRO A 283 -3.47 -24.39 -17.53
CA PRO A 283 -3.35 -25.38 -18.59
C PRO A 283 -3.89 -26.76 -18.18
N GLU A 284 -4.47 -27.47 -19.13
CA GLU A 284 -4.91 -28.85 -18.94
C GLU A 284 -3.81 -29.72 -18.34
N GLY A 285 -4.17 -30.62 -17.44
CA GLY A 285 -3.22 -31.50 -16.74
C GLY A 285 -2.52 -30.84 -15.55
N THR A 286 -2.87 -29.59 -15.21
CA THR A 286 -2.38 -28.90 -14.01
C THR A 286 -3.51 -28.65 -13.00
N ARG A 287 -3.14 -28.33 -11.77
CA ARG A 287 -4.05 -27.88 -10.72
C ARG A 287 -3.57 -26.56 -10.16
N VAL A 288 -4.42 -25.55 -10.20
CA VAL A 288 -4.13 -24.25 -9.58
C VAL A 288 -4.85 -24.17 -8.23
N LYS A 289 -4.16 -23.62 -7.26
CA LYS A 289 -4.72 -23.25 -5.95
C LYS A 289 -4.34 -21.80 -5.68
N VAL A 290 -5.32 -20.96 -5.41
CA VAL A 290 -5.12 -19.57 -5.04
C VAL A 290 -5.60 -19.36 -3.62
N LYS A 291 -4.81 -18.64 -2.82
CA LYS A 291 -5.11 -18.29 -1.44
C LYS A 291 -5.06 -16.77 -1.30
N SER A 292 -6.17 -16.16 -0.89
CA SER A 292 -6.15 -14.77 -0.42
C SER A 292 -5.39 -14.69 0.91
N LEU A 293 -4.46 -13.77 1.02
CA LEU A 293 -3.63 -13.54 2.20
C LEU A 293 -4.23 -12.42 3.04
N HIS A 294 -4.32 -11.23 2.48
CA HIS A 294 -4.96 -10.07 3.09
C HIS A 294 -5.43 -9.09 2.02
N GLY A 295 -6.29 -8.15 2.42
CA GLY A 295 -6.80 -7.12 1.54
C GLY A 295 -7.57 -6.06 2.32
N GLY A 296 -7.75 -4.91 1.70
CA GLY A 296 -8.47 -3.77 2.27
C GLY A 296 -9.12 -2.92 1.20
N GLN A 297 -10.12 -2.18 1.59
CA GLN A 297 -10.83 -1.25 0.72
C GLN A 297 -10.03 0.03 0.53
N GLY A 298 -10.05 0.60 -0.67
CA GLY A 298 -9.62 1.96 -0.89
C GLY A 298 -10.58 2.97 -0.25
N TYR A 299 -10.06 4.14 0.08
CA TYR A 299 -10.85 5.20 0.69
C TYR A 299 -10.48 6.57 0.11
N VAL A 300 -11.46 7.46 -0.01
CA VAL A 300 -11.25 8.87 -0.39
C VAL A 300 -12.04 9.78 0.55
N THR A 301 -11.35 10.75 1.12
CA THR A 301 -11.96 11.85 1.87
C THR A 301 -12.30 12.98 0.89
N PRO A 302 -13.55 13.46 0.83
CA PRO A 302 -13.90 14.61 0.02
C PRO A 302 -13.13 15.88 0.46
N ILE A 303 -12.60 16.63 -0.51
CA ILE A 303 -11.84 17.86 -0.23
C ILE A 303 -12.71 19.02 0.29
N ASP A 304 -14.03 18.90 0.19
CA ASP A 304 -14.98 19.82 0.79
C ASP A 304 -15.37 19.46 2.24
N PHE A 305 -14.83 18.36 2.78
CA PHE A 305 -15.06 17.94 4.15
C PHE A 305 -14.48 18.98 5.15
N PRO A 306 -15.21 19.32 6.23
CA PRO A 306 -14.76 20.34 7.17
C PRO A 306 -13.38 20.12 7.76
N ALA A 307 -13.01 18.86 8.06
CA ALA A 307 -11.69 18.52 8.58
C ALA A 307 -10.57 18.78 7.58
N TYR A 308 -10.80 18.47 6.27
CA TYR A 308 -9.84 18.81 5.23
C TYR A 308 -9.58 20.31 5.14
N ARG A 309 -10.64 21.13 5.18
CA ARG A 309 -10.51 22.60 5.17
C ARG A 309 -9.77 23.14 6.38
N ALA A 310 -10.00 22.55 7.56
CA ALA A 310 -9.31 22.92 8.78
C ALA A 310 -7.81 22.56 8.70
N ALA A 311 -7.48 21.35 8.27
CA ALA A 311 -6.11 20.90 8.06
C ALA A 311 -5.39 21.73 6.98
N SER A 312 -6.06 22.03 5.87
CA SER A 312 -5.52 22.85 4.77
C SER A 312 -5.15 24.25 5.26
N ARG A 313 -6.03 24.89 6.04
CA ARG A 313 -5.75 26.20 6.63
C ARG A 313 -4.58 26.16 7.63
N ALA A 314 -4.54 25.15 8.51
CA ALA A 314 -3.46 24.98 9.48
C ALA A 314 -2.09 24.79 8.80
N ILE A 315 -2.08 24.03 7.70
CA ILE A 315 -0.87 23.84 6.88
C ILE A 315 -0.47 25.13 6.17
N GLU A 316 -1.42 25.86 5.59
CA GLU A 316 -1.14 27.15 4.95
C GLU A 316 -0.55 28.17 5.95
N GLU A 317 -1.12 28.27 7.16
CA GLU A 317 -0.60 29.12 8.22
C GLU A 317 0.81 28.72 8.68
N SER A 318 1.14 27.41 8.68
CA SER A 318 2.43 26.92 9.15
C SER A 318 3.52 26.92 8.08
N PHE A 319 3.18 26.59 6.85
CA PHE A 319 4.14 26.47 5.73
C PHE A 319 4.12 27.66 4.77
N GLY A 320 3.15 28.57 4.90
CA GLY A 320 2.95 29.68 3.96
C GLY A 320 2.48 29.25 2.57
N LYS A 321 2.00 28.02 2.43
CA LYS A 321 1.54 27.41 1.17
C LYS A 321 0.33 26.54 1.42
N LEU A 322 -0.64 26.56 0.52
CA LEU A 322 -1.74 25.63 0.49
C LEU A 322 -1.22 24.19 0.25
N PRO A 323 -1.72 23.20 0.97
CA PRO A 323 -1.37 21.81 0.72
C PRO A 323 -1.99 21.32 -0.60
N ILE A 324 -1.30 20.40 -1.25
CA ILE A 324 -1.80 19.70 -2.42
C ILE A 324 -2.54 18.47 -1.98
N PRO A 325 -3.82 18.25 -2.40
CA PRO A 325 -4.50 16.98 -2.14
C PRO A 325 -3.87 15.89 -3.01
N VAL A 326 -3.48 14.78 -2.38
CA VAL A 326 -2.88 13.64 -3.07
C VAL A 326 -3.66 12.36 -2.79
N ARG A 327 -3.60 11.42 -3.73
CA ARG A 327 -4.06 10.04 -3.57
C ARG A 327 -2.83 9.11 -3.65
N SER A 328 -2.74 8.13 -2.77
CA SER A 328 -1.61 7.19 -2.66
C SER A 328 -2.07 5.74 -2.91
#